data_e03685ec18edc3ff772e17b6c02466f9
#
_entry.id   e03685ec18edc3ff772e17b6c02466f9
#
_cell.length_a   1.000
_cell.length_b   1.000
_cell.length_c   1.000
_cell.angle_alpha   90.00
_cell.angle_beta   90.00
_cell.angle_gamma   90.00
#
_symmetry.space_group_name_H-M   'P 1'
#
loop_
_entity.id
_entity.type
_entity.pdbx_description
1 polymer ?
#
loop_
_entity_poly.entity_id
_entity_poly.type
_entity_poly.pdbx_seq_one_letter_code
_entity_poly.pdbx_strand_id
1 'polypeptide(L)'
;MKNKTILLGLNELNFDYINFYINQGLLLNFKKIFEIQPPLLTVSENEYKLLEPWVQWVTIHSGKTFKEHNIFRLGDIINNPELSQIFEELEAKGLSVGAVSPFNAENRLKNPSFFVPDPWTKTNPSGNWIVKALYQAVHQSVNDNAKSKLNIKSMISLGLGLLLYVPVSRWFHYIKTVFKVKSPGAKAVVLDSLLADVHLTLWKKHKPDFSTLFLNSGAHIQHHYLFNSKAYKGDLKNPTWYCSDDFDPLIQILSEYDYQIGKLLKIKNVKLILATGLHQQPHEHLTFYWRLKDHVRFAKIIGIKNFSEILPRMSRDFLIKFKNENDTSKAEKLLNGFYASKDDIKLFKIDNRGTSLFVELVYPNDVHKNDSIYSKESNLKLEKFKSYIAFVAIKNGEHNGIGYVTSNFDLKQQEKIELTSLKSIIMKVVLSQN
;
A
#
# COMPACT_ATOMS: atom_id res chain seq x y z
N MET A 1 -35.73 -6.87 -1.95
CA MET A 1 -34.37 -7.11 -2.56
C MET A 1 -33.43 -7.44 -1.43
N LYS A 2 -32.65 -8.53 -1.57
CA LYS A 2 -31.58 -8.84 -0.58
C LYS A 2 -30.57 -7.71 -0.50
N ASN A 3 -30.09 -7.38 0.68
CA ASN A 3 -29.01 -6.43 0.85
C ASN A 3 -27.70 -7.02 0.27
N LYS A 4 -26.80 -6.20 -0.20
CA LYS A 4 -25.46 -6.57 -0.67
C LYS A 4 -24.43 -5.98 0.28
N THR A 5 -23.28 -6.60 0.44
CA THR A 5 -22.23 -6.11 1.34
C THR A 5 -20.99 -5.69 0.55
N ILE A 6 -20.46 -4.52 0.86
CA ILE A 6 -19.17 -4.02 0.33
C ILE A 6 -18.22 -3.80 1.51
N LEU A 7 -17.06 -4.43 1.44
CA LEU A 7 -15.92 -4.11 2.30
C LEU A 7 -15.02 -3.11 1.58
N LEU A 8 -14.92 -1.91 2.11
CA LEU A 8 -13.98 -0.89 1.63
C LEU A 8 -12.75 -0.87 2.54
N GLY A 9 -11.64 -1.39 2.03
CA GLY A 9 -10.34 -1.33 2.68
C GLY A 9 -9.69 0.02 2.41
N LEU A 10 -9.49 0.81 3.46
CA LEU A 10 -8.79 2.09 3.46
C LEU A 10 -7.45 1.90 4.18
N ASN A 11 -6.46 1.37 3.45
CA ASN A 11 -5.23 0.90 4.05
C ASN A 11 -4.56 1.94 4.95
N GLU A 12 -4.26 1.53 6.18
CA GLU A 12 -3.47 2.27 7.18
C GLU A 12 -4.00 3.67 7.53
N LEU A 13 -5.25 4.00 7.18
CA LEU A 13 -5.78 5.33 7.49
C LEU A 13 -5.96 5.54 9.00
N ASN A 14 -5.46 6.65 9.49
CA ASN A 14 -5.73 7.12 10.83
C ASN A 14 -7.04 7.93 10.83
N PHE A 15 -8.06 7.42 11.54
CA PHE A 15 -9.37 8.05 11.59
C PHE A 15 -9.42 9.30 12.47
N ASP A 16 -8.43 9.54 13.32
CA ASP A 16 -8.31 10.80 14.06
C ASP A 16 -8.05 11.97 13.11
N TYR A 17 -7.28 11.74 12.04
CA TYR A 17 -7.10 12.76 10.99
C TYR A 17 -8.39 13.00 10.20
N ILE A 18 -9.19 11.97 9.95
CA ILE A 18 -10.51 12.12 9.33
C ILE A 18 -11.42 12.95 10.24
N ASN A 19 -11.48 12.65 11.54
CA ASN A 19 -12.23 13.42 12.53
C ASN A 19 -11.81 14.90 12.59
N PHE A 20 -10.51 15.18 12.49
CA PHE A 20 -10.02 16.54 12.42
C PHE A 20 -10.65 17.31 11.24
N TYR A 21 -10.71 16.72 10.05
CA TYR A 21 -11.31 17.38 8.88
C TYR A 21 -12.84 17.40 8.93
N ILE A 22 -13.50 16.40 9.52
CA ILE A 22 -14.94 16.42 9.79
C ILE A 22 -15.31 17.61 10.66
N ASN A 23 -14.54 17.89 11.71
CA ASN A 23 -14.74 19.01 12.62
C ASN A 23 -14.53 20.38 11.94
N GLN A 24 -13.87 20.41 10.78
CA GLN A 24 -13.74 21.60 9.93
C GLN A 24 -14.86 21.73 8.88
N GLY A 25 -15.91 20.89 8.95
CA GLY A 25 -17.01 20.89 8.00
C GLY A 25 -16.69 20.20 6.66
N LEU A 26 -15.58 19.44 6.60
CA LEU A 26 -15.17 18.67 5.43
C LEU A 26 -15.60 17.19 5.60
N LEU A 27 -15.38 16.36 4.56
CA LEU A 27 -15.59 14.90 4.60
C LEU A 27 -16.99 14.47 5.10
N LEU A 28 -18.03 15.08 4.50
CA LEU A 28 -19.41 14.92 4.94
C LEU A 28 -19.97 13.49 4.82
N ASN A 29 -19.42 12.66 3.94
CA ASN A 29 -19.86 11.27 3.79
C ASN A 29 -19.20 10.36 4.84
N PHE A 30 -17.95 10.62 5.22
CA PHE A 30 -17.35 10.02 6.41
C PHE A 30 -18.12 10.38 7.67
N LYS A 31 -18.45 11.67 7.84
CA LYS A 31 -19.27 12.14 8.96
C LYS A 31 -20.56 11.33 9.09
N LYS A 32 -21.32 11.18 8.00
CA LYS A 32 -22.56 10.38 7.99
C LYS A 32 -22.35 8.95 8.46
N ILE A 33 -21.26 8.28 8.06
CA ILE A 33 -20.97 6.91 8.49
C ILE A 33 -20.62 6.92 9.99
N PHE A 34 -19.75 7.84 10.45
CA PHE A 34 -19.31 7.90 11.85
C PHE A 34 -20.45 8.26 12.82
N GLU A 35 -21.46 8.99 12.35
CA GLU A 35 -22.69 9.27 13.12
C GLU A 35 -23.58 8.00 13.27
N ILE A 36 -23.60 7.11 12.27
CA ILE A 36 -24.38 5.85 12.33
C ILE A 36 -23.64 4.80 13.17
N GLN A 37 -22.37 4.60 12.88
CA GLN A 37 -21.47 3.68 13.56
C GLN A 37 -20.16 4.41 13.87
N PRO A 38 -19.97 4.92 15.09
CA PRO A 38 -18.68 5.43 15.51
C PRO A 38 -17.57 4.42 15.25
N PRO A 39 -16.38 4.85 14.82
CA PRO A 39 -15.28 3.94 14.56
C PRO A 39 -14.94 3.07 15.76
N LEU A 40 -14.95 1.76 15.60
CA LEU A 40 -14.48 0.79 16.57
C LEU A 40 -12.98 0.57 16.35
N LEU A 41 -12.25 0.36 17.43
CA LEU A 41 -10.83 0.05 17.37
C LEU A 41 -10.63 -1.43 17.04
N THR A 42 -9.73 -1.75 16.12
CA THR A 42 -9.27 -3.11 15.87
C THR A 42 -7.84 -3.28 16.37
N VAL A 43 -7.57 -4.38 17.06
CA VAL A 43 -6.24 -4.68 17.61
C VAL A 43 -5.60 -5.77 16.77
N SER A 44 -4.41 -5.49 16.27
CA SER A 44 -3.61 -6.42 15.49
C SER A 44 -2.46 -7.03 16.31
N GLU A 45 -1.40 -7.45 15.65
CA GLU A 45 -0.24 -8.08 16.28
C GLU A 45 0.48 -7.13 17.26
N ASN A 46 1.10 -7.69 18.31
CA ASN A 46 1.82 -6.91 19.33
C ASN A 46 3.27 -6.57 18.92
N GLU A 47 3.88 -7.37 18.06
CA GLU A 47 5.27 -7.18 17.66
C GLU A 47 5.35 -6.18 16.50
N TYR A 48 6.08 -5.08 16.67
CA TYR A 48 6.23 -4.02 15.65
C TYR A 48 6.61 -4.56 14.27
N LYS A 49 7.51 -5.58 14.21
CA LYS A 49 7.92 -6.20 12.92
C LYS A 49 6.78 -6.89 12.17
N LEU A 50 5.67 -7.21 12.87
CA LEU A 50 4.48 -7.84 12.29
C LEU A 50 3.41 -6.81 11.92
N LEU A 51 3.61 -5.52 12.25
CA LEU A 51 2.69 -4.44 11.91
C LEU A 51 2.87 -4.02 10.44
N GLU A 52 2.72 -4.99 9.55
CA GLU A 52 2.82 -4.77 8.11
C GLU A 52 1.44 -4.96 7.46
N PRO A 53 0.97 -4.07 6.61
CA PRO A 53 -0.38 -4.16 6.05
C PRO A 53 -0.63 -5.49 5.33
N TRP A 54 0.38 -6.05 4.68
CA TRP A 54 0.26 -7.36 4.02
C TRP A 54 0.11 -8.53 4.98
N VAL A 55 0.44 -8.39 6.28
CA VAL A 55 0.12 -9.33 7.36
C VAL A 55 -1.32 -9.09 7.83
N GLN A 56 -1.69 -7.82 8.10
CA GLN A 56 -2.98 -7.45 8.66
C GLN A 56 -4.16 -7.79 7.74
N TRP A 57 -3.99 -7.59 6.43
CA TRP A 57 -5.05 -7.91 5.47
C TRP A 57 -5.23 -9.42 5.27
N VAL A 58 -4.17 -10.22 5.40
CA VAL A 58 -4.32 -11.69 5.49
C VAL A 58 -5.10 -12.08 6.74
N THR A 59 -4.81 -11.45 7.88
CA THR A 59 -5.57 -11.64 9.13
C THR A 59 -7.07 -11.32 8.92
N ILE A 60 -7.40 -10.20 8.27
CA ILE A 60 -8.79 -9.82 7.96
C ILE A 60 -9.46 -10.86 7.05
N HIS A 61 -8.76 -11.31 6.00
CA HIS A 61 -9.35 -12.24 5.03
C HIS A 61 -9.47 -13.66 5.57
N SER A 62 -8.55 -14.10 6.43
CA SER A 62 -8.51 -15.47 6.95
C SER A 62 -9.17 -15.62 8.33
N GLY A 63 -9.24 -14.55 9.15
CA GLY A 63 -9.68 -14.60 10.54
C GLY A 63 -8.66 -15.29 11.46
N LYS A 64 -7.36 -15.34 11.05
CA LYS A 64 -6.28 -16.01 11.76
C LYS A 64 -5.19 -15.01 12.13
N THR A 65 -4.55 -15.22 13.27
CA THR A 65 -3.36 -14.47 13.69
C THR A 65 -2.18 -14.76 12.78
N PHE A 66 -1.15 -13.90 12.79
CA PHE A 66 0.11 -14.17 12.09
C PHE A 66 0.69 -15.54 12.43
N LYS A 67 0.69 -15.90 13.72
CA LYS A 67 1.20 -17.21 14.19
C LYS A 67 0.50 -18.40 13.53
N GLU A 68 -0.80 -18.27 13.21
CA GLU A 68 -1.59 -19.33 12.56
C GLU A 68 -1.46 -19.34 11.05
N HIS A 69 -1.44 -18.16 10.38
CA HIS A 69 -1.36 -18.12 8.92
C HIS A 69 0.09 -18.07 8.40
N ASN A 70 1.06 -17.61 9.18
CA ASN A 70 2.49 -17.57 8.90
C ASN A 70 2.87 -16.91 7.55
N ILE A 71 2.10 -15.94 7.08
CA ILE A 71 2.36 -15.19 5.84
C ILE A 71 3.00 -13.86 6.22
N PHE A 72 4.31 -13.77 6.03
CA PHE A 72 5.10 -12.58 6.42
C PHE A 72 5.43 -11.66 5.24
N ARG A 73 5.29 -12.10 3.98
CA ARG A 73 5.67 -11.29 2.83
C ARG A 73 4.48 -11.04 1.91
N LEU A 74 4.56 -9.91 1.24
CA LEU A 74 3.60 -9.55 0.22
C LEU A 74 3.65 -10.54 -0.95
N GLY A 75 2.51 -11.15 -1.28
CA GLY A 75 2.36 -12.16 -2.33
C GLY A 75 2.59 -13.60 -1.88
N ASP A 76 3.07 -13.86 -0.64
CA ASP A 76 3.31 -15.22 -0.15
C ASP A 76 2.04 -16.04 0.09
N ILE A 77 0.86 -15.42 0.05
CA ILE A 77 -0.44 -16.10 0.14
C ILE A 77 -0.58 -17.23 -0.89
N ILE A 78 0.01 -17.07 -2.07
CA ILE A 78 -0.05 -18.08 -3.14
C ILE A 78 0.66 -19.39 -2.78
N ASN A 79 1.58 -19.36 -1.79
CA ASN A 79 2.32 -20.52 -1.31
C ASN A 79 1.60 -21.26 -0.15
N ASN A 80 0.41 -20.79 0.25
CA ASN A 80 -0.36 -21.32 1.38
C ASN A 80 -1.77 -21.71 0.95
N PRO A 81 -1.95 -22.73 0.10
CA PRO A 81 -3.26 -23.12 -0.44
C PRO A 81 -4.26 -23.57 0.62
N GLU A 82 -3.77 -24.06 1.77
CA GLU A 82 -4.59 -24.54 2.89
C GLU A 82 -5.24 -23.39 3.70
N LEU A 83 -4.75 -22.15 3.55
CA LEU A 83 -5.32 -21.03 4.27
C LEU A 83 -6.57 -20.52 3.57
N SER A 84 -7.74 -20.79 4.18
CA SER A 84 -9.03 -20.34 3.65
C SER A 84 -9.22 -18.83 3.84
N GLN A 85 -9.65 -18.15 2.79
CA GLN A 85 -9.98 -16.72 2.79
C GLN A 85 -11.52 -16.54 2.78
N ILE A 86 -11.99 -15.40 3.17
CA ILE A 86 -13.41 -15.05 3.18
C ILE A 86 -14.10 -15.23 1.81
N PHE A 87 -13.36 -15.07 0.73
CA PHE A 87 -13.87 -15.09 -0.64
C PHE A 87 -14.41 -16.49 -1.00
N GLU A 88 -13.58 -17.53 -0.92
CA GLU A 88 -13.96 -18.90 -1.23
C GLU A 88 -14.93 -19.48 -0.20
N GLU A 89 -14.89 -19.02 1.06
CA GLU A 89 -15.86 -19.47 2.06
C GLU A 89 -17.27 -18.94 1.78
N LEU A 90 -17.39 -17.70 1.29
CA LEU A 90 -18.68 -17.15 0.87
C LEU A 90 -19.19 -17.81 -0.42
N GLU A 91 -18.30 -18.06 -1.40
CA GLU A 91 -18.66 -18.80 -2.61
C GLU A 91 -19.13 -20.23 -2.29
N ALA A 92 -18.46 -20.94 -1.38
CA ALA A 92 -18.86 -22.27 -0.93
C ALA A 92 -20.25 -22.31 -0.28
N LYS A 93 -20.73 -21.17 0.23
CA LYS A 93 -22.09 -20.98 0.75
C LYS A 93 -23.09 -20.53 -0.33
N GLY A 94 -22.72 -20.59 -1.60
CA GLY A 94 -23.58 -20.24 -2.74
C GLY A 94 -23.71 -18.74 -3.00
N LEU A 95 -22.84 -17.91 -2.42
CA LEU A 95 -22.89 -16.46 -2.60
C LEU A 95 -21.97 -16.01 -3.73
N SER A 96 -22.41 -15.00 -4.47
CA SER A 96 -21.62 -14.37 -5.52
C SER A 96 -20.62 -13.38 -4.93
N VAL A 97 -19.37 -13.47 -5.37
CA VAL A 97 -18.25 -12.69 -4.83
C VAL A 97 -17.56 -11.87 -5.91
N GLY A 98 -17.22 -10.62 -5.58
CA GLY A 98 -16.40 -9.73 -6.41
C GLY A 98 -15.28 -9.08 -5.62
N ALA A 99 -14.14 -8.81 -6.26
CA ALA A 99 -13.02 -8.14 -5.60
C ALA A 99 -12.26 -7.21 -6.57
N VAL A 100 -11.86 -6.05 -6.06
CA VAL A 100 -10.92 -5.14 -6.74
C VAL A 100 -9.80 -4.81 -5.78
N SER A 101 -8.59 -5.16 -6.19
CA SER A 101 -7.34 -4.95 -5.45
C SER A 101 -7.32 -5.55 -4.03
N PRO A 102 -7.96 -6.72 -3.73
CA PRO A 102 -7.89 -7.30 -2.39
C PRO A 102 -6.43 -7.55 -2.03
N PHE A 103 -5.97 -6.93 -0.94
CA PHE A 103 -4.54 -6.85 -0.65
C PHE A 103 -4.00 -8.16 -0.09
N ASN A 104 -2.91 -8.64 -0.68
CA ASN A 104 -2.27 -9.93 -0.36
C ASN A 104 -3.28 -11.09 -0.29
N ALA A 105 -4.14 -11.18 -1.32
CA ALA A 105 -5.18 -12.19 -1.44
C ALA A 105 -5.05 -12.95 -2.76
N GLU A 106 -5.27 -14.25 -2.73
CA GLU A 106 -5.26 -15.10 -3.92
C GLU A 106 -6.68 -15.31 -4.45
N ASN A 107 -6.83 -15.28 -5.77
CA ASN A 107 -8.08 -15.64 -6.42
C ASN A 107 -8.25 -17.16 -6.51
N ARG A 108 -8.98 -17.74 -5.57
CA ARG A 108 -9.34 -19.17 -5.52
C ARG A 108 -10.81 -19.43 -5.82
N LEU A 109 -11.52 -18.39 -6.25
CA LEU A 109 -12.93 -18.48 -6.61
C LEU A 109 -13.11 -19.33 -7.88
N LYS A 110 -14.11 -20.20 -7.89
CA LYS A 110 -14.51 -21.00 -9.05
C LYS A 110 -15.27 -20.17 -10.07
N ASN A 111 -16.18 -19.32 -9.58
CA ASN A 111 -17.09 -18.50 -10.40
C ASN A 111 -17.15 -17.04 -9.89
N PRO A 112 -16.03 -16.30 -9.83
CA PRO A 112 -16.05 -14.93 -9.36
C PRO A 112 -16.89 -14.02 -10.26
N SER A 113 -17.71 -13.17 -9.66
CA SER A 113 -18.39 -12.10 -10.42
C SER A 113 -17.38 -11.20 -11.14
N PHE A 114 -16.29 -10.88 -10.47
CA PHE A 114 -15.07 -10.26 -10.98
C PHE A 114 -13.97 -10.41 -9.92
N PHE A 115 -12.71 -10.46 -10.37
CA PHE A 115 -11.56 -10.42 -9.47
C PHE A 115 -10.40 -9.69 -10.16
N VAL A 116 -10.08 -8.50 -9.67
CA VAL A 116 -8.93 -7.70 -10.10
C VAL A 116 -7.91 -7.76 -8.95
N PRO A 117 -6.82 -8.53 -9.09
CA PRO A 117 -5.84 -8.66 -8.01
C PRO A 117 -5.18 -7.33 -7.63
N ASP A 118 -4.57 -7.27 -6.45
CA ASP A 118 -3.61 -6.22 -6.15
C ASP A 118 -2.36 -6.35 -7.06
N PRO A 119 -1.60 -5.26 -7.26
CA PRO A 119 -0.49 -5.29 -8.22
C PRO A 119 0.74 -6.08 -7.75
N TRP A 120 0.78 -6.59 -6.54
CA TRP A 120 1.92 -7.30 -5.97
C TRP A 120 1.71 -8.81 -5.85
N THR A 121 0.45 -9.26 -5.71
CA THR A 121 0.10 -10.68 -5.58
C THR A 121 -0.10 -11.29 -6.96
N LYS A 122 0.73 -12.28 -7.33
CA LYS A 122 0.68 -12.96 -8.62
C LYS A 122 -0.42 -14.01 -8.64
N THR A 123 -1.65 -13.57 -8.85
CA THR A 123 -2.81 -14.44 -9.00
C THR A 123 -3.62 -14.08 -10.26
N ASN A 124 -4.49 -15.00 -10.72
CA ASN A 124 -5.20 -14.82 -11.97
C ASN A 124 -6.34 -13.80 -11.84
N PRO A 125 -6.39 -12.74 -12.66
CA PRO A 125 -7.54 -11.87 -12.73
C PRO A 125 -8.74 -12.58 -13.36
N SER A 126 -9.94 -12.31 -12.86
CA SER A 126 -11.21 -12.80 -13.43
C SER A 126 -12.10 -11.65 -13.85
N GLY A 127 -12.60 -11.72 -15.06
CA GLY A 127 -13.41 -10.71 -15.71
C GLY A 127 -13.21 -10.76 -17.23
N ASN A 128 -13.74 -9.77 -17.94
CA ASN A 128 -13.52 -9.66 -19.38
C ASN A 128 -12.05 -9.32 -19.71
N TRP A 129 -11.70 -9.38 -21.00
CA TRP A 129 -10.34 -9.12 -21.45
C TRP A 129 -9.80 -7.73 -21.07
N ILE A 130 -10.68 -6.73 -20.96
CA ILE A 130 -10.30 -5.35 -20.59
C ILE A 130 -9.90 -5.26 -19.11
N VAL A 131 -10.63 -5.95 -18.21
CA VAL A 131 -10.27 -6.08 -16.79
C VAL A 131 -8.90 -6.70 -16.66
N LYS A 132 -8.62 -7.77 -17.41
CA LYS A 132 -7.32 -8.45 -17.43
C LYS A 132 -6.21 -7.53 -17.94
N ALA A 133 -6.47 -6.78 -19.03
CA ALA A 133 -5.52 -5.84 -19.60
C ALA A 133 -5.24 -4.64 -18.66
N LEU A 134 -6.28 -4.13 -17.99
CA LEU A 134 -6.15 -3.07 -16.99
C LEU A 134 -5.30 -3.53 -15.80
N TYR A 135 -5.57 -4.74 -15.28
CA TYR A 135 -4.75 -5.32 -14.21
C TYR A 135 -3.27 -5.40 -14.62
N GLN A 136 -2.97 -5.91 -15.82
CA GLN A 136 -1.60 -6.00 -16.30
C GLN A 136 -0.92 -4.62 -16.40
N ALA A 137 -1.65 -3.58 -16.82
CA ALA A 137 -1.13 -2.24 -16.91
C ALA A 137 -0.86 -1.63 -15.50
N VAL A 138 -1.76 -1.85 -14.54
CA VAL A 138 -1.58 -1.43 -13.14
C VAL A 138 -0.40 -2.19 -12.52
N HIS A 139 -0.33 -3.51 -12.70
CA HIS A 139 0.78 -4.34 -12.23
C HIS A 139 2.12 -3.83 -12.76
N GLN A 140 2.21 -3.51 -14.07
CA GLN A 140 3.43 -2.96 -14.65
C GLN A 140 3.75 -1.57 -14.08
N SER A 141 2.76 -0.68 -13.92
CA SER A 141 2.98 0.68 -13.42
C SER A 141 3.55 0.71 -12.01
N VAL A 142 3.18 -0.27 -11.19
CA VAL A 142 3.63 -0.38 -9.79
C VAL A 142 4.97 -1.09 -9.68
N ASN A 143 5.15 -2.22 -10.38
CA ASN A 143 6.35 -3.05 -10.24
C ASN A 143 7.56 -2.56 -11.07
N ASP A 144 7.33 -1.90 -12.22
CA ASP A 144 8.38 -1.31 -13.06
C ASP A 144 8.68 0.17 -12.74
N ASN A 145 8.23 0.68 -11.61
CA ASN A 145 8.50 2.06 -11.18
C ASN A 145 10.01 2.41 -11.20
N ALA A 146 10.88 1.41 -11.01
CA ALA A 146 12.33 1.56 -11.13
C ALA A 146 12.80 1.89 -12.56
N LYS A 147 12.03 1.51 -13.59
CA LYS A 147 12.36 1.73 -15.01
C LYS A 147 11.65 2.95 -15.61
N SER A 148 10.77 3.62 -14.85
CA SER A 148 10.06 4.87 -15.18
C SER A 148 9.32 4.95 -16.53
N LYS A 149 9.07 3.84 -17.23
CA LYS A 149 8.39 3.83 -18.54
C LYS A 149 7.34 2.73 -18.61
N LEU A 150 6.07 3.13 -18.69
CA LEU A 150 4.99 2.25 -19.14
C LEU A 150 5.21 1.89 -20.62
N ASN A 151 5.00 0.63 -20.99
CA ASN A 151 5.00 0.27 -22.40
C ASN A 151 3.72 0.76 -23.10
N ILE A 152 3.74 0.84 -24.43
CA ILE A 152 2.61 1.35 -25.22
C ILE A 152 1.34 0.52 -24.99
N LYS A 153 1.45 -0.80 -24.82
CA LYS A 153 0.30 -1.69 -24.53
C LYS A 153 -0.36 -1.33 -23.21
N SER A 154 0.42 -1.09 -22.15
CA SER A 154 -0.10 -0.67 -20.85
C SER A 154 -0.75 0.72 -20.90
N MET A 155 -0.20 1.66 -21.67
CA MET A 155 -0.80 2.96 -21.87
C MET A 155 -2.16 2.85 -22.58
N ILE A 156 -2.25 2.02 -23.63
CA ILE A 156 -3.51 1.77 -24.34
C ILE A 156 -4.52 1.10 -23.39
N SER A 157 -4.09 0.10 -22.59
CA SER A 157 -4.96 -0.60 -21.65
C SER A 157 -5.50 0.32 -20.56
N LEU A 158 -4.68 1.24 -20.02
CA LEU A 158 -5.13 2.28 -19.10
C LEU A 158 -6.13 3.23 -19.75
N GLY A 159 -5.87 3.65 -20.99
CA GLY A 159 -6.78 4.49 -21.76
C GLY A 159 -8.14 3.82 -22.01
N LEU A 160 -8.14 2.55 -22.42
CA LEU A 160 -9.37 1.75 -22.58
C LEU A 160 -10.09 1.54 -21.24
N GLY A 161 -9.34 1.29 -20.16
CA GLY A 161 -9.90 1.20 -18.81
C GLY A 161 -10.62 2.49 -18.40
N LEU A 162 -10.00 3.65 -18.63
CA LEU A 162 -10.62 4.94 -18.38
C LEU A 162 -11.90 5.13 -19.21
N LEU A 163 -11.86 4.83 -20.50
CA LEU A 163 -13.01 5.00 -21.40
C LEU A 163 -14.22 4.15 -21.02
N LEU A 164 -13.98 2.92 -20.54
CA LEU A 164 -15.04 1.91 -20.35
C LEU A 164 -15.53 1.80 -18.90
N TYR A 165 -14.69 2.11 -17.94
CA TYR A 165 -15.03 1.96 -16.52
C TYR A 165 -15.19 3.30 -15.79
N VAL A 166 -14.67 4.40 -16.33
CA VAL A 166 -14.81 5.71 -15.70
C VAL A 166 -15.99 6.46 -16.32
N PRO A 167 -16.98 6.89 -15.51
CA PRO A 167 -18.08 7.71 -16.01
C PRO A 167 -17.58 9.01 -16.65
N VAL A 168 -18.21 9.44 -17.77
CA VAL A 168 -17.84 10.68 -18.49
C VAL A 168 -17.78 11.89 -17.54
N SER A 169 -18.68 11.95 -16.55
CA SER A 169 -18.71 12.99 -15.53
C SER A 169 -17.43 13.08 -14.68
N ARG A 170 -16.59 12.04 -14.69
CA ARG A 170 -15.31 11.98 -13.96
C ARG A 170 -14.10 12.34 -14.83
N TRP A 171 -14.23 12.38 -16.15
CA TRP A 171 -13.10 12.64 -17.05
C TRP A 171 -12.39 13.96 -16.76
N PHE A 172 -13.15 15.01 -16.45
CA PHE A 172 -12.55 16.30 -16.08
C PHE A 172 -11.69 16.20 -14.80
N HIS A 173 -12.12 15.40 -13.83
CA HIS A 173 -11.34 15.12 -12.60
C HIS A 173 -10.00 14.43 -12.95
N TYR A 174 -10.03 13.39 -13.80
CA TYR A 174 -8.79 12.69 -14.21
C TYR A 174 -7.86 13.62 -14.99
N ILE A 175 -8.39 14.36 -15.95
CA ILE A 175 -7.63 15.35 -16.74
C ILE A 175 -6.97 16.36 -15.78
N LYS A 176 -7.73 16.97 -14.88
CA LYS A 176 -7.22 17.93 -13.89
C LYS A 176 -6.13 17.32 -13.00
N THR A 177 -6.31 16.08 -12.57
CA THR A 177 -5.34 15.38 -11.69
C THR A 177 -4.09 14.98 -12.47
N VAL A 178 -4.21 14.55 -13.73
CA VAL A 178 -3.05 14.25 -14.60
C VAL A 178 -2.23 15.50 -14.89
N PHE A 179 -2.86 16.67 -15.10
CA PHE A 179 -2.12 17.94 -15.24
C PHE A 179 -1.38 18.33 -13.94
N LYS A 180 -1.85 17.85 -12.80
CA LYS A 180 -1.19 18.02 -11.49
C LYS A 180 -0.25 16.86 -11.12
N VAL A 181 0.13 16.01 -12.08
CA VAL A 181 0.93 14.80 -11.82
C VAL A 181 2.27 15.06 -11.13
N LYS A 182 2.77 16.29 -11.19
CA LYS A 182 3.98 16.73 -10.46
C LYS A 182 3.70 17.06 -8.98
N SER A 183 2.42 17.22 -8.57
CA SER A 183 2.11 17.45 -7.16
C SER A 183 2.27 16.18 -6.34
N PRO A 184 2.65 16.31 -5.07
CA PRO A 184 2.81 15.18 -4.16
C PRO A 184 1.58 14.27 -4.14
N GLY A 185 1.76 12.96 -4.27
CA GLY A 185 0.69 11.98 -4.19
C GLY A 185 -0.29 11.88 -5.38
N ALA A 186 -0.23 12.78 -6.37
CA ALA A 186 -1.21 12.83 -7.46
C ALA A 186 -1.37 11.50 -8.23
N LYS A 187 -0.26 10.79 -8.51
CA LYS A 187 -0.30 9.49 -9.17
C LYS A 187 -1.06 8.44 -8.36
N ALA A 188 -0.85 8.44 -7.04
CA ALA A 188 -1.53 7.54 -6.13
C ALA A 188 -3.04 7.83 -6.10
N VAL A 189 -3.44 9.12 -6.03
CA VAL A 189 -4.85 9.54 -6.10
C VAL A 189 -5.51 9.08 -7.41
N VAL A 190 -4.83 9.22 -8.56
CA VAL A 190 -5.35 8.72 -9.85
C VAL A 190 -5.58 7.22 -9.82
N LEU A 191 -4.65 6.45 -9.26
CA LEU A 191 -4.75 5.00 -9.20
C LEU A 191 -5.95 4.56 -8.35
N ASP A 192 -6.09 5.09 -7.14
CA ASP A 192 -7.21 4.75 -6.27
C ASP A 192 -8.56 5.21 -6.83
N SER A 193 -8.60 6.39 -7.47
CA SER A 193 -9.79 6.86 -8.20
C SER A 193 -10.20 5.86 -9.28
N LEU A 194 -9.23 5.36 -10.06
CA LEU A 194 -9.48 4.38 -11.14
C LEU A 194 -9.99 3.05 -10.56
N LEU A 195 -9.34 2.52 -9.53
CA LEU A 195 -9.77 1.27 -8.89
C LEU A 195 -11.19 1.38 -8.33
N ALA A 196 -11.53 2.52 -7.72
CA ALA A 196 -12.87 2.78 -7.19
C ALA A 196 -13.94 2.90 -8.30
N ASP A 197 -13.65 3.61 -9.40
CA ASP A 197 -14.57 3.72 -10.52
C ASP A 197 -14.74 2.37 -11.25
N VAL A 198 -13.68 1.57 -11.39
CA VAL A 198 -13.72 0.18 -11.90
C VAL A 198 -14.59 -0.69 -11.01
N HIS A 199 -14.37 -0.67 -9.68
CA HIS A 199 -15.17 -1.43 -8.73
C HIS A 199 -16.66 -1.06 -8.84
N LEU A 200 -16.99 0.23 -8.80
CA LEU A 200 -18.37 0.69 -8.87
C LEU A 200 -19.07 0.27 -10.17
N THR A 201 -18.37 0.32 -11.29
CA THR A 201 -18.90 -0.08 -12.60
C THR A 201 -19.12 -1.58 -12.70
N LEU A 202 -18.16 -2.39 -12.24
CA LEU A 202 -18.30 -3.86 -12.16
C LEU A 202 -19.39 -4.25 -11.16
N TRP A 203 -19.44 -3.59 -10.01
CA TRP A 203 -20.45 -3.84 -9.00
C TRP A 203 -21.88 -3.58 -9.53
N LYS A 204 -22.10 -2.44 -10.21
CA LYS A 204 -23.41 -2.12 -10.81
C LYS A 204 -23.84 -3.15 -11.85
N LYS A 205 -22.89 -3.68 -12.61
CA LYS A 205 -23.15 -4.70 -13.63
C LYS A 205 -23.48 -6.07 -13.04
N HIS A 206 -22.70 -6.52 -12.06
CA HIS A 206 -22.75 -7.90 -11.55
C HIS A 206 -23.56 -8.04 -10.25
N LYS A 207 -23.62 -6.99 -9.43
CA LYS A 207 -24.34 -6.93 -8.14
C LYS A 207 -24.05 -8.14 -7.23
N PRO A 208 -22.77 -8.46 -6.94
CA PRO A 208 -22.43 -9.61 -6.11
C PRO A 208 -23.01 -9.48 -4.70
N ASP A 209 -23.20 -10.62 -4.00
CA ASP A 209 -23.66 -10.64 -2.61
C ASP A 209 -22.65 -10.04 -1.67
N PHE A 210 -21.35 -10.27 -1.97
CA PHE A 210 -20.22 -9.67 -1.29
C PHE A 210 -19.22 -9.11 -2.30
N SER A 211 -18.69 -7.94 -2.03
CA SER A 211 -17.52 -7.46 -2.75
C SER A 211 -16.55 -6.70 -1.86
N THR A 212 -15.27 -6.66 -2.27
CA THR A 212 -14.27 -5.81 -1.64
C THR A 212 -13.64 -4.87 -2.64
N LEU A 213 -13.30 -3.67 -2.15
CA LEU A 213 -12.45 -2.68 -2.79
C LEU A 213 -11.37 -2.28 -1.80
N PHE A 214 -10.10 -2.38 -2.19
CA PHE A 214 -8.98 -1.95 -1.37
C PHE A 214 -8.29 -0.75 -2.01
N LEU A 215 -8.02 0.29 -1.22
CA LEU A 215 -7.39 1.54 -1.61
C LEU A 215 -6.16 1.81 -0.74
N ASN A 216 -5.04 2.18 -1.38
CA ASN A 216 -3.74 2.26 -0.72
C ASN A 216 -3.11 3.67 -0.72
N SER A 217 -3.67 4.61 -1.46
CA SER A 217 -3.06 5.94 -1.60
C SER A 217 -3.05 6.72 -0.29
N GLY A 218 -4.04 6.49 0.58
CA GLY A 218 -4.07 7.09 1.91
C GLY A 218 -2.87 6.69 2.77
N ALA A 219 -2.47 5.41 2.73
CA ALA A 219 -1.25 4.93 3.35
C ALA A 219 -0.01 5.63 2.78
N HIS A 220 0.11 5.66 1.44
CA HIS A 220 1.23 6.33 0.76
C HIS A 220 1.36 7.81 1.14
N ILE A 221 0.25 8.54 1.22
CA ILE A 221 0.25 9.95 1.60
C ILE A 221 0.69 10.10 3.06
N GLN A 222 0.18 9.31 3.98
CA GLN A 222 0.59 9.37 5.40
C GLN A 222 2.06 9.00 5.57
N HIS A 223 2.56 7.98 4.86
CA HIS A 223 3.98 7.60 4.92
C HIS A 223 4.93 8.72 4.49
N HIS A 224 4.54 9.57 3.54
CA HIS A 224 5.48 10.46 2.87
C HIS A 224 5.16 11.95 2.98
N TYR A 225 3.94 12.32 3.34
CA TYR A 225 3.48 13.71 3.31
C TYR A 225 2.66 14.12 4.55
N LEU A 226 2.61 13.29 5.59
CA LEU A 226 1.84 13.58 6.80
C LEU A 226 2.24 14.90 7.46
N PHE A 227 3.53 15.25 7.45
CA PHE A 227 4.03 16.48 8.06
C PHE A 227 3.55 17.77 7.36
N ASN A 228 2.96 17.67 6.16
CA ASN A 228 2.28 18.78 5.48
C ASN A 228 0.77 18.81 5.75
N SER A 229 0.22 17.82 6.46
CA SER A 229 -1.20 17.78 6.78
C SER A 229 -1.54 18.78 7.89
N LYS A 230 -2.65 19.49 7.73
CA LYS A 230 -3.21 20.33 8.79
C LYS A 230 -3.69 19.53 10.01
N ALA A 231 -3.92 18.24 9.84
CA ALA A 231 -4.28 17.33 10.93
C ALA A 231 -3.06 16.93 11.79
N TYR A 232 -1.85 17.07 11.27
CA TYR A 232 -0.61 16.82 12.01
C TYR A 232 -0.36 17.93 13.05
N LYS A 233 -0.05 17.55 14.29
CA LYS A 233 0.12 18.47 15.44
C LYS A 233 1.57 18.62 15.93
N GLY A 234 2.52 17.91 15.32
CA GLY A 234 3.92 17.98 15.68
C GLY A 234 4.68 19.12 14.97
N ASP A 235 5.97 19.23 15.28
CA ASP A 235 6.84 20.30 14.81
C ASP A 235 7.65 19.96 13.55
N LEU A 236 7.69 18.68 13.16
CA LEU A 236 8.42 18.24 11.97
C LEU A 236 7.75 18.77 10.70
N LYS A 237 8.57 19.20 9.74
CA LYS A 237 8.09 19.68 8.44
C LYS A 237 8.90 19.07 7.31
N ASN A 238 8.24 18.75 6.24
CA ASN A 238 8.94 18.40 5.00
C ASN A 238 9.62 19.64 4.40
N PRO A 239 10.77 19.49 3.74
CA PRO A 239 11.37 20.60 2.98
C PRO A 239 10.41 21.10 1.88
N THR A 240 10.38 22.42 1.66
CA THR A 240 9.49 23.07 0.67
C THR A 240 9.71 22.58 -0.76
N TRP A 241 10.93 22.14 -1.10
CA TRP A 241 11.24 21.53 -2.39
C TRP A 241 10.61 20.14 -2.58
N TYR A 242 10.25 19.45 -1.47
CA TYR A 242 9.57 18.14 -1.48
C TYR A 242 8.06 18.28 -1.47
N CYS A 243 7.54 19.14 -0.60
CA CYS A 243 6.12 19.45 -0.53
C CYS A 243 5.94 20.91 -0.06
N SER A 244 5.19 21.70 -0.83
CA SER A 244 4.89 23.11 -0.48
C SER A 244 4.10 23.20 0.81
N ASP A 245 4.39 24.20 1.63
CA ASP A 245 3.68 24.46 2.89
C ASP A 245 2.19 24.74 2.71
N ASP A 246 1.80 25.30 1.56
CA ASP A 246 0.41 25.62 1.22
C ASP A 246 -0.39 24.39 0.72
N PHE A 247 0.25 23.23 0.57
CA PHE A 247 -0.36 22.04 0.02
C PHE A 247 -0.54 20.96 1.08
N ASP A 248 -1.79 20.51 1.26
CA ASP A 248 -2.14 19.40 2.15
C ASP A 248 -2.53 18.16 1.32
N PRO A 249 -1.59 17.23 1.10
CA PRO A 249 -1.86 16.01 0.34
C PRO A 249 -2.88 15.09 1.01
N LEU A 250 -2.99 15.12 2.35
CA LEU A 250 -3.89 14.22 3.08
C LEU A 250 -5.36 14.57 2.82
N ILE A 251 -5.74 15.85 2.93
CA ILE A 251 -7.13 16.22 2.61
C ILE A 251 -7.47 15.98 1.15
N GLN A 252 -6.49 16.04 0.24
CA GLN A 252 -6.73 15.74 -1.17
C GLN A 252 -7.19 14.29 -1.36
N ILE A 253 -6.49 13.30 -0.77
CA ILE A 253 -6.87 11.89 -0.90
C ILE A 253 -8.13 11.57 -0.09
N LEU A 254 -8.28 12.14 1.09
CA LEU A 254 -9.47 11.94 1.92
C LEU A 254 -10.73 12.50 1.25
N SER A 255 -10.64 13.62 0.51
CA SER A 255 -11.74 14.15 -0.29
C SER A 255 -12.14 13.22 -1.43
N GLU A 256 -11.18 12.53 -2.06
CA GLU A 256 -11.48 11.52 -3.06
C GLU A 256 -12.18 10.31 -2.42
N TYR A 257 -11.70 9.85 -1.27
CA TYR A 257 -12.35 8.75 -0.55
C TYR A 257 -13.74 9.12 -0.07
N ASP A 258 -13.94 10.33 0.45
CA ASP A 258 -15.25 10.84 0.83
C ASP A 258 -16.23 10.87 -0.35
N TYR A 259 -15.76 11.30 -1.52
CA TYR A 259 -16.54 11.25 -2.75
C TYR A 259 -16.95 9.82 -3.13
N GLN A 260 -16.02 8.85 -3.08
CA GLN A 260 -16.31 7.45 -3.40
C GLN A 260 -17.28 6.84 -2.40
N ILE A 261 -17.11 7.11 -1.12
CA ILE A 261 -18.05 6.70 -0.06
C ILE A 261 -19.44 7.27 -0.36
N GLY A 262 -19.53 8.55 -0.73
CA GLY A 262 -20.79 9.18 -1.11
C GLY A 262 -21.47 8.52 -2.32
N LYS A 263 -20.71 7.96 -3.26
CA LYS A 263 -21.26 7.15 -4.37
C LYS A 263 -21.81 5.81 -3.89
N LEU A 264 -21.10 5.14 -2.98
CA LEU A 264 -21.51 3.86 -2.42
C LEU A 264 -22.75 4.01 -1.53
N LEU A 265 -22.85 5.06 -0.72
CA LEU A 265 -23.99 5.35 0.14
C LEU A 265 -25.30 5.64 -0.64
N LYS A 266 -25.21 6.08 -1.90
CA LYS A 266 -26.38 6.28 -2.77
C LYS A 266 -26.96 4.99 -3.34
N ILE A 267 -26.27 3.86 -3.18
CA ILE A 267 -26.75 2.57 -3.67
C ILE A 267 -27.74 1.99 -2.64
N LYS A 268 -28.96 1.78 -3.07
CA LYS A 268 -30.00 1.19 -2.20
C LYS A 268 -29.64 -0.25 -1.83
N ASN A 269 -29.97 -0.65 -0.60
CA ASN A 269 -29.78 -2.01 -0.08
C ASN A 269 -28.31 -2.47 -0.09
N VAL A 270 -27.34 -1.56 0.19
CA VAL A 270 -25.94 -1.87 0.38
C VAL A 270 -25.54 -1.63 1.83
N LYS A 271 -25.00 -2.65 2.46
CA LYS A 271 -24.25 -2.58 3.71
C LYS A 271 -22.77 -2.31 3.39
N LEU A 272 -22.29 -1.15 3.80
CA LEU A 272 -20.92 -0.70 3.57
C LEU A 272 -20.15 -0.82 4.87
N ILE A 273 -19.05 -1.57 4.87
CA ILE A 273 -18.10 -1.70 5.98
C ILE A 273 -16.78 -1.07 5.53
N LEU A 274 -16.20 -0.16 6.33
CA LEU A 274 -14.89 0.43 6.14
C LEU A 274 -13.92 -0.18 7.14
N ALA A 275 -12.74 -0.58 6.71
CA ALA A 275 -11.69 -1.11 7.59
C ALA A 275 -10.30 -0.61 7.17
N THR A 276 -9.37 -0.47 8.13
CA THR A 276 -8.01 0.04 7.86
C THR A 276 -6.90 -0.99 8.06
N GLY A 277 -7.20 -2.11 8.72
CA GLY A 277 -6.19 -3.12 9.12
C GLY A 277 -5.38 -2.64 10.33
N LEU A 278 -4.57 -1.65 10.13
CA LEU A 278 -3.83 -0.88 11.14
C LEU A 278 -3.96 0.61 10.80
N HIS A 279 -3.30 1.51 11.54
CA HIS A 279 -3.15 2.90 11.14
C HIS A 279 -1.71 3.39 11.22
N GLN A 280 -1.47 4.58 10.66
CA GLN A 280 -0.20 5.26 10.79
C GLN A 280 -0.24 6.35 11.85
N GLN A 281 0.82 6.42 12.64
CA GLN A 281 1.16 7.54 13.51
C GLN A 281 2.33 8.33 12.92
N PRO A 282 2.56 9.60 13.36
CA PRO A 282 3.71 10.37 12.92
C PRO A 282 5.02 9.68 13.30
N HIS A 283 5.97 9.65 12.35
CA HIS A 283 7.33 9.25 12.65
C HIS A 283 8.05 10.32 13.48
N GLU A 284 8.93 9.90 14.39
CA GLU A 284 9.59 10.80 15.35
C GLU A 284 10.72 11.65 14.74
N HIS A 285 11.21 11.28 13.55
CA HIS A 285 12.36 11.92 12.92
C HIS A 285 12.12 12.24 11.45
N LEU A 286 12.76 13.31 10.94
CA LEU A 286 12.79 13.59 9.52
C LEU A 286 13.78 12.63 8.84
N THR A 287 13.27 11.56 8.22
CA THR A 287 14.10 10.48 7.65
C THR A 287 13.99 10.44 6.13
N PHE A 288 15.13 10.68 5.48
CA PHE A 288 15.23 10.64 4.02
C PHE A 288 15.44 9.21 3.52
N TYR A 289 14.77 8.85 2.45
CA TYR A 289 14.96 7.59 1.74
C TYR A 289 15.77 7.83 0.47
N TRP A 290 16.88 7.12 0.38
CA TRP A 290 17.78 7.12 -0.75
C TRP A 290 17.87 5.75 -1.38
N ARG A 291 18.04 5.67 -2.70
CA ARG A 291 18.28 4.41 -3.41
C ARG A 291 19.50 4.55 -4.31
N LEU A 292 20.21 3.47 -4.56
CA LEU A 292 21.26 3.45 -5.55
C LEU A 292 20.69 3.67 -6.96
N LYS A 293 21.35 4.49 -7.77
CA LYS A 293 20.99 4.70 -9.19
C LYS A 293 21.34 3.49 -10.05
N ASP A 294 22.50 2.90 -9.79
CA ASP A 294 23.04 1.74 -10.49
C ASP A 294 23.67 0.80 -9.47
N HIS A 295 22.92 -0.22 -9.09
CA HIS A 295 23.31 -1.18 -8.08
C HIS A 295 24.51 -2.03 -8.50
N VAL A 296 24.59 -2.42 -9.79
CA VAL A 296 25.68 -3.25 -10.33
C VAL A 296 26.98 -2.45 -10.35
N ARG A 297 26.92 -1.21 -10.83
CA ARG A 297 28.09 -0.32 -10.86
C ARG A 297 28.58 -0.02 -9.44
N PHE A 298 27.68 0.29 -8.51
CA PHE A 298 28.03 0.55 -7.12
C PHE A 298 28.68 -0.68 -6.47
N ALA A 299 28.09 -1.86 -6.61
CA ALA A 299 28.67 -3.12 -6.09
C ALA A 299 30.10 -3.36 -6.60
N LYS A 300 30.35 -3.13 -7.88
CA LYS A 300 31.69 -3.27 -8.48
C LYS A 300 32.68 -2.26 -7.90
N ILE A 301 32.28 -0.99 -7.72
CA ILE A 301 33.12 0.07 -7.17
C ILE A 301 33.55 -0.27 -5.74
N ILE A 302 32.65 -0.79 -4.91
CA ILE A 302 32.96 -1.16 -3.52
C ILE A 302 33.65 -2.52 -3.39
N GLY A 303 33.93 -3.20 -4.50
CA GLY A 303 34.69 -4.43 -4.52
C GLY A 303 33.90 -5.72 -4.33
N ILE A 304 32.57 -5.70 -4.44
CA ILE A 304 31.74 -6.90 -4.43
C ILE A 304 31.94 -7.66 -5.75
N LYS A 305 32.38 -8.94 -5.64
CA LYS A 305 32.65 -9.84 -6.77
C LYS A 305 31.73 -11.04 -6.72
N ASN A 306 31.72 -11.83 -7.80
CA ASN A 306 31.06 -13.15 -7.90
C ASN A 306 29.55 -13.15 -7.62
N PHE A 307 28.86 -12.01 -7.66
CA PHE A 307 27.40 -12.02 -7.62
C PHE A 307 26.82 -12.54 -8.94
N SER A 308 25.74 -13.32 -8.87
CA SER A 308 25.03 -13.82 -10.04
C SER A 308 23.99 -12.83 -10.55
N GLU A 309 23.35 -12.09 -9.64
CA GLU A 309 22.29 -11.16 -9.97
C GLU A 309 22.13 -10.08 -8.89
N ILE A 310 21.75 -8.86 -9.28
CA ILE A 310 21.30 -7.80 -8.36
C ILE A 310 19.92 -7.34 -8.80
N LEU A 311 18.94 -7.43 -7.89
CA LEU A 311 17.54 -7.11 -8.13
C LEU A 311 17.12 -5.90 -7.28
N PRO A 312 16.95 -4.70 -7.87
CA PRO A 312 16.33 -3.58 -7.18
C PRO A 312 14.91 -3.96 -6.71
N ARG A 313 14.51 -3.44 -5.55
CA ARG A 313 13.18 -3.60 -4.98
C ARG A 313 12.41 -2.27 -5.02
N MET A 314 11.31 -2.17 -4.25
CA MET A 314 10.35 -1.08 -4.40
C MET A 314 10.90 0.31 -4.01
N SER A 315 11.69 0.41 -2.95
CA SER A 315 12.11 1.72 -2.43
C SER A 315 13.63 1.89 -2.39
N ARG A 316 14.25 1.62 -1.26
CA ARG A 316 15.68 1.80 -0.97
C ARG A 316 16.43 0.49 -0.87
N ASP A 317 15.75 -0.59 -1.10
CA ASP A 317 16.18 -1.96 -0.89
C ASP A 317 16.49 -2.68 -2.21
N PHE A 318 17.35 -3.68 -2.13
CA PHE A 318 17.75 -4.54 -3.25
C PHE A 318 18.25 -5.90 -2.75
N LEU A 319 18.17 -6.90 -3.62
CA LEU A 319 18.65 -8.24 -3.34
C LEU A 319 19.89 -8.53 -4.19
N ILE A 320 20.97 -9.00 -3.56
CA ILE A 320 22.17 -9.51 -4.23
C ILE A 320 22.17 -11.04 -4.10
N LYS A 321 22.27 -11.77 -5.20
CA LYS A 321 22.38 -13.23 -5.21
C LYS A 321 23.81 -13.67 -5.53
N PHE A 322 24.25 -14.73 -4.87
CA PHE A 322 25.57 -15.35 -5.05
C PHE A 322 25.41 -16.84 -5.35
N LYS A 323 26.50 -17.47 -5.79
CA LYS A 323 26.54 -18.91 -6.02
C LYS A 323 26.85 -19.71 -4.75
N ASN A 324 27.47 -19.09 -3.75
CA ASN A 324 27.90 -19.72 -2.51
C ASN A 324 27.90 -18.74 -1.33
N GLU A 325 27.86 -19.25 -0.11
CA GLU A 325 27.78 -18.48 1.12
C GLU A 325 29.09 -17.72 1.44
N ASN A 326 30.26 -18.21 1.00
CA ASN A 326 31.52 -17.53 1.23
C ASN A 326 31.58 -16.17 0.51
N ASP A 327 31.12 -16.10 -0.76
CA ASP A 327 31.06 -14.84 -1.48
C ASP A 327 29.97 -13.91 -0.90
N THR A 328 28.87 -14.48 -0.39
CA THR A 328 27.83 -13.74 0.34
C THR A 328 28.38 -13.07 1.59
N SER A 329 29.11 -13.82 2.43
CA SER A 329 29.71 -13.32 3.68
C SER A 329 30.77 -12.24 3.44
N LYS A 330 31.58 -12.37 2.37
CA LYS A 330 32.55 -11.33 1.97
C LYS A 330 31.84 -10.05 1.58
N ALA A 331 30.76 -10.13 0.80
CA ALA A 331 29.98 -8.97 0.37
C ALA A 331 29.25 -8.32 1.55
N GLU A 332 28.71 -9.09 2.47
CA GLU A 332 28.10 -8.63 3.71
C GLU A 332 29.09 -7.80 4.55
N LYS A 333 30.30 -8.32 4.75
CA LYS A 333 31.37 -7.61 5.49
C LYS A 333 31.69 -6.28 4.83
N LEU A 334 31.88 -6.24 3.52
CA LEU A 334 32.15 -5.01 2.77
C LEU A 334 31.04 -3.97 2.95
N LEU A 335 29.77 -4.37 2.76
CA LEU A 335 28.63 -3.47 2.88
C LEU A 335 28.45 -2.95 4.32
N ASN A 336 28.66 -3.81 5.33
CA ASN A 336 28.58 -3.45 6.73
C ASN A 336 29.62 -2.40 7.13
N GLY A 337 30.72 -2.30 6.39
CA GLY A 337 31.79 -1.36 6.64
C GLY A 337 31.56 0.08 6.19
N PHE A 338 30.47 0.38 5.45
CA PHE A 338 30.26 1.71 4.88
C PHE A 338 29.51 2.67 5.81
N TYR A 339 30.07 3.88 5.94
CA TYR A 339 29.56 4.97 6.77
C TYR A 339 29.58 6.30 6.02
N ALA A 340 28.69 7.21 6.36
CA ALA A 340 28.71 8.59 5.89
C ALA A 340 29.82 9.37 6.60
N SER A 341 30.64 10.11 5.84
CA SER A 341 31.83 10.78 6.39
C SER A 341 31.50 11.94 7.33
N LYS A 342 30.32 12.55 7.21
CA LYS A 342 29.96 13.76 7.98
C LYS A 342 29.47 13.48 9.40
N ASP A 343 28.88 12.30 9.64
CA ASP A 343 28.20 11.98 10.90
C ASP A 343 28.45 10.56 11.39
N ASP A 344 29.30 9.80 10.70
CA ASP A 344 29.66 8.41 11.00
C ASP A 344 28.44 7.45 11.11
N ILE A 345 27.34 7.77 10.41
CA ILE A 345 26.15 6.93 10.38
C ILE A 345 26.34 5.83 9.34
N LYS A 346 25.96 4.60 9.73
CA LYS A 346 26.00 3.42 8.87
C LYS A 346 25.07 3.57 7.69
N LEU A 347 25.53 3.14 6.49
CA LEU A 347 24.76 3.30 5.26
C LEU A 347 23.79 2.16 4.99
N PHE A 348 24.15 0.92 5.33
CA PHE A 348 23.37 -0.25 4.95
C PHE A 348 22.93 -1.09 6.15
N LYS A 349 21.70 -1.57 6.09
CA LYS A 349 21.19 -2.68 6.90
C LYS A 349 21.11 -3.91 6.00
N ILE A 350 21.57 -5.05 6.51
CA ILE A 350 21.73 -6.27 5.73
C ILE A 350 21.04 -7.42 6.45
N ASP A 351 20.24 -8.18 5.71
CA ASP A 351 19.66 -9.46 6.09
C ASP A 351 20.32 -10.55 5.21
N ASN A 352 21.18 -11.34 5.83
CA ASN A 352 21.88 -12.45 5.16
C ASN A 352 20.98 -13.68 5.13
N ARG A 353 20.72 -14.19 3.92
CA ARG A 353 19.83 -15.33 3.62
C ARG A 353 20.60 -16.51 3.01
N GLY A 354 21.83 -16.76 3.47
CA GLY A 354 22.70 -17.81 2.94
C GLY A 354 23.36 -17.42 1.61
N THR A 355 22.78 -17.75 0.48
CA THR A 355 23.30 -17.40 -0.85
C THR A 355 22.77 -16.06 -1.39
N SER A 356 22.12 -15.25 -0.57
CA SER A 356 21.66 -13.92 -0.96
C SER A 356 21.69 -12.92 0.20
N LEU A 357 21.88 -11.64 -0.13
CA LEU A 357 21.79 -10.53 0.82
C LEU A 357 20.62 -9.65 0.45
N PHE A 358 19.70 -9.43 1.39
CA PHE A 358 18.73 -8.35 1.28
C PHE A 358 19.33 -7.11 1.93
N VAL A 359 19.48 -6.04 1.15
CA VAL A 359 20.23 -4.85 1.55
C VAL A 359 19.30 -3.64 1.48
N GLU A 360 19.25 -2.86 2.56
CA GLU A 360 18.56 -1.58 2.61
C GLU A 360 19.57 -0.44 2.76
N LEU A 361 19.45 0.62 1.98
CA LEU A 361 20.20 1.87 2.19
C LEU A 361 19.46 2.70 3.26
N VAL A 362 19.95 2.63 4.51
CA VAL A 362 19.26 3.16 5.70
C VAL A 362 19.73 4.53 6.17
N TYR A 363 20.65 5.16 5.45
CA TYR A 363 21.13 6.50 5.79
C TYR A 363 19.97 7.51 5.85
N PRO A 364 19.70 8.14 7.02
CA PRO A 364 18.46 8.85 7.24
C PRO A 364 18.50 10.33 6.86
N ASN A 365 19.71 10.93 6.74
CA ASN A 365 19.85 12.37 6.59
C ASN A 365 19.89 12.80 5.11
N ASP A 366 19.70 14.11 4.85
CA ASP A 366 19.90 14.66 3.51
C ASP A 366 21.35 14.49 3.06
N VAL A 367 21.53 14.23 1.77
CA VAL A 367 22.84 14.04 1.13
C VAL A 367 23.11 15.20 0.17
N HIS A 368 24.15 15.99 0.45
CA HIS A 368 24.56 17.13 -0.36
C HIS A 368 25.58 16.73 -1.44
N LYS A 369 25.83 17.65 -2.39
CA LYS A 369 26.67 17.40 -3.57
C LYS A 369 28.10 16.93 -3.23
N ASN A 370 28.67 17.45 -2.15
CA ASN A 370 30.06 17.18 -1.75
C ASN A 370 30.19 16.12 -0.66
N ASP A 371 29.06 15.53 -0.18
CA ASP A 371 29.12 14.50 0.84
C ASP A 371 29.83 13.26 0.31
N SER A 372 30.61 12.65 1.18
CA SER A 372 31.39 11.43 0.91
C SER A 372 31.02 10.32 1.86
N ILE A 373 31.36 9.11 1.48
CA ILE A 373 31.25 7.90 2.30
C ILE A 373 32.61 7.22 2.38
N TYR A 374 32.82 6.47 3.43
CA TYR A 374 34.06 5.72 3.61
C TYR A 374 33.78 4.33 4.18
N SER A 375 34.75 3.43 4.04
CA SER A 375 34.66 2.07 4.56
C SER A 375 35.62 1.88 5.73
N LYS A 376 35.12 1.33 6.84
CA LYS A 376 35.96 0.87 7.98
C LYS A 376 36.63 -0.47 7.72
N GLU A 377 36.18 -1.22 6.68
CA GLU A 377 36.71 -2.53 6.30
C GLU A 377 37.75 -2.47 5.16
N SER A 378 37.82 -1.32 4.49
CA SER A 378 38.78 -1.09 3.41
C SER A 378 39.19 0.39 3.39
N ASN A 379 40.30 0.72 2.75
CA ASN A 379 40.75 2.13 2.61
C ASN A 379 39.92 2.89 1.56
N LEU A 380 38.73 2.42 1.19
CA LEU A 380 37.92 3.04 0.16
C LEU A 380 37.18 4.24 0.72
N LYS A 381 37.31 5.38 0.05
CA LYS A 381 36.50 6.58 0.23
C LYS A 381 35.85 6.93 -1.10
N LEU A 382 34.57 7.20 -1.11
CA LEU A 382 33.82 7.62 -2.30
C LEU A 382 33.36 9.06 -2.10
N GLU A 383 33.94 9.96 -2.86
CA GLU A 383 33.54 11.37 -2.90
C GLU A 383 32.25 11.55 -3.72
N LYS A 384 31.55 12.66 -3.46
CA LYS A 384 30.33 13.04 -4.19
C LYS A 384 29.28 11.93 -4.17
N PHE A 385 29.00 11.37 -2.99
CA PHE A 385 28.07 10.26 -2.82
C PHE A 385 26.70 10.50 -3.45
N LYS A 386 26.22 11.76 -3.49
CA LYS A 386 24.99 12.16 -4.19
C LYS A 386 24.91 11.71 -5.65
N SER A 387 26.05 11.53 -6.31
CA SER A 387 26.10 11.08 -7.71
C SER A 387 25.68 9.62 -7.88
N TYR A 388 25.84 8.79 -6.86
CA TYR A 388 25.52 7.35 -6.86
C TYR A 388 24.11 7.05 -6.44
N ILE A 389 23.41 7.99 -5.80
CA ILE A 389 22.09 7.77 -5.22
C ILE A 389 21.05 8.71 -5.84
N ALA A 390 19.78 8.27 -5.75
CA ALA A 390 18.61 9.07 -6.08
C ALA A 390 17.72 9.22 -4.85
N PHE A 391 17.12 10.37 -4.69
CA PHE A 391 16.10 10.61 -3.69
C PHE A 391 14.84 9.81 -4.02
N VAL A 392 14.21 9.22 -3.01
CA VAL A 392 12.97 8.43 -3.14
C VAL A 392 11.82 9.17 -2.47
N ALA A 393 11.94 9.41 -1.16
CA ALA A 393 10.88 10.00 -0.35
C ALA A 393 11.43 10.45 1.02
N ILE A 394 10.59 11.10 1.81
CA ILE A 394 10.82 11.34 3.24
C ILE A 394 9.79 10.51 4.02
N LYS A 395 10.24 9.77 5.04
CA LYS A 395 9.37 9.03 5.94
C LYS A 395 8.68 10.03 6.88
N ASN A 396 7.36 10.04 6.88
CA ASN A 396 6.55 10.88 7.76
C ASN A 396 5.66 10.04 8.70
N GLY A 397 5.22 8.87 8.26
CA GLY A 397 4.36 7.98 9.03
C GLY A 397 5.05 6.66 9.36
N GLU A 398 4.60 6.03 10.43
CA GLU A 398 4.97 4.68 10.83
C GLU A 398 3.77 3.89 11.33
N HIS A 399 3.85 2.56 11.29
CA HIS A 399 2.73 1.71 11.62
C HIS A 399 2.45 1.68 13.12
N ASN A 400 1.16 1.71 13.47
CA ASN A 400 0.61 1.47 14.79
C ASN A 400 -0.34 0.27 14.73
N GLY A 401 -0.27 -0.65 15.72
CA GLY A 401 -1.05 -1.89 15.74
C GLY A 401 -2.56 -1.71 15.96
N ILE A 402 -3.03 -0.49 16.16
CA ILE A 402 -4.46 -0.19 16.22
C ILE A 402 -4.96 0.14 14.82
N GLY A 403 -6.07 -0.46 14.42
CA GLY A 403 -6.81 -0.10 13.22
C GLY A 403 -8.22 0.36 13.56
N TYR A 404 -9.03 0.57 12.53
CA TYR A 404 -10.41 1.02 12.69
C TYR A 404 -11.36 0.22 11.82
N VAL A 405 -12.60 0.06 12.30
CA VAL A 405 -13.73 -0.42 11.51
C VAL A 405 -14.97 0.41 11.80
N THR A 406 -15.71 0.74 10.76
CA THR A 406 -17.00 1.45 10.84
C THR A 406 -17.93 0.99 9.71
N SER A 407 -19.19 1.40 9.73
CA SER A 407 -20.18 1.00 8.72
C SER A 407 -21.35 1.98 8.59
N ASN A 408 -22.15 1.84 7.52
CA ASN A 408 -23.40 2.58 7.36
C ASN A 408 -24.60 1.92 8.08
N PHE A 409 -24.33 1.08 9.07
CA PHE A 409 -25.30 0.43 9.95
C PHE A 409 -24.61 0.08 11.27
N ASP A 410 -25.38 -0.21 12.32
CA ASP A 410 -24.84 -0.63 13.62
C ASP A 410 -24.25 -2.04 13.55
N LEU A 411 -22.93 -2.16 13.81
CA LEU A 411 -22.20 -3.43 13.83
C LEU A 411 -22.51 -4.29 15.07
N LYS A 412 -23.11 -3.70 16.12
CA LYS A 412 -23.43 -4.36 17.40
C LYS A 412 -22.21 -5.04 18.04
N GLN A 413 -21.09 -4.34 18.05
CA GLN A 413 -19.83 -4.80 18.61
C GLN A 413 -19.37 -3.86 19.76
N GLN A 414 -18.40 -4.32 20.55
CA GLN A 414 -17.72 -3.50 21.56
C GLN A 414 -16.82 -2.45 20.87
N GLU A 415 -16.46 -1.39 21.58
CA GLU A 415 -15.57 -0.32 21.06
C GLU A 415 -14.21 -0.83 20.57
N LYS A 416 -13.74 -1.93 21.13
CA LYS A 416 -12.47 -2.57 20.79
C LYS A 416 -12.68 -4.05 20.49
N ILE A 417 -12.18 -4.50 19.35
CA ILE A 417 -12.28 -5.89 18.88
C ILE A 417 -10.92 -6.37 18.35
N GLU A 418 -10.70 -7.68 18.40
CA GLU A 418 -9.54 -8.29 17.76
C GLU A 418 -9.68 -8.23 16.23
N LEU A 419 -8.60 -7.95 15.52
CA LEU A 419 -8.61 -7.88 14.05
C LEU A 419 -9.04 -9.21 13.41
N THR A 420 -8.68 -10.34 14.02
CA THR A 420 -9.11 -11.70 13.62
C THR A 420 -10.61 -11.88 13.60
N SER A 421 -11.34 -11.16 14.47
CA SER A 421 -12.79 -11.23 14.56
C SER A 421 -13.50 -10.58 13.36
N LEU A 422 -12.81 -9.72 12.61
CA LEU A 422 -13.42 -8.94 11.55
C LEU A 422 -13.95 -9.82 10.42
N LYS A 423 -13.26 -10.91 10.07
CA LYS A 423 -13.78 -11.91 9.11
C LYS A 423 -15.14 -12.44 9.54
N SER A 424 -15.27 -12.90 10.80
CA SER A 424 -16.51 -13.49 11.31
C SER A 424 -17.65 -12.46 11.36
N ILE A 425 -17.36 -11.20 11.70
CA ILE A 425 -18.32 -10.10 11.68
C ILE A 425 -18.81 -9.85 10.27
N ILE A 426 -17.92 -9.74 9.28
CA ILE A 426 -18.29 -9.56 7.88
C ILE A 426 -19.12 -10.74 7.38
N MET A 427 -18.68 -11.97 7.64
CA MET A 427 -19.41 -13.20 7.29
C MET A 427 -20.84 -13.19 7.86
N LYS A 428 -20.98 -12.85 9.15
CA LYS A 428 -22.30 -12.74 9.80
C LYS A 428 -23.18 -11.69 9.12
N VAL A 429 -22.63 -10.53 8.78
CA VAL A 429 -23.36 -9.46 8.08
C VAL A 429 -23.84 -9.93 6.71
N VAL A 430 -23.00 -10.62 5.95
CA VAL A 430 -23.34 -11.13 4.61
C VAL A 430 -24.39 -12.23 4.70
N LEU A 431 -24.23 -13.19 5.61
CA LEU A 431 -25.11 -14.36 5.76
C LEU A 431 -26.46 -14.00 6.38
N SER A 432 -26.53 -13.00 7.27
CA SER A 432 -27.81 -12.57 7.88
C SER A 432 -28.78 -11.94 6.87
N GLN A 433 -28.41 -11.81 5.63
CA GLN A 433 -29.20 -11.20 4.55
C GLN A 433 -29.78 -12.23 3.59
N ASN A 434 -29.41 -13.50 3.76
CA ASN A 434 -29.89 -14.66 3.01
C ASN A 434 -30.77 -15.52 3.85
#